data_22ae206772a965238eab2cefd6ffdaed
#
_entry.id   22ae206772a965238eab2cefd6ffdaed
#
_cell.length_a   1.000
_cell.length_b   1.000
_cell.length_c   1.000
_cell.angle_alpha   90.00
_cell.angle_beta   90.00
_cell.angle_gamma   90.00
#
_symmetry.space_group_name_H-M   'P 1'
#
loop_
_entity.id
_entity.type
_entity.pdbx_description
1 polymer ?
#
loop_
_entity_poly.entity_id
_entity_poly.type
_entity_poly.pdbx_seq_one_letter_code
_entity_poly.pdbx_strand_id
1 'polypeptide(L)'
;KVKPKGWMVPADCAESYTWTFLKVTTGQEVTPLSNSGVHLSTWRDGDANAIYGSIPGIMTIGTLQLSLKSTGNSTSSVSGGITFRNTPDQIATEYRATAASNMNNWRLWVNLSDGSNTVQTLHEEPYGSLNEWRSVVKDLNYSGLGLIQQMNLTVNSAHSDNAKDLGGTTIRTSELDIRNLRFIYNSKIATATIDGNEATINGTTITYHIDDPEYNQFPTLQIVGEKQDQMPIVTWEDEEKGVRKALIHNVAEDGSYTDYTLVITRALSTEKRLQYLTVDGIVLSNFNADTYSYVDTLPNGYTTLPSIAVTPMSAHQEIDIQYLEQSAIITVTPESGDAQQYTIQFVEEQSNSTQLASITANGVTFDADTREYHIEGDKLPTIEFTKLSDGQTVTLSNGVLTVLAEDGITTGQYAIILDKPTTTAQLSDIEVDGVSLQEFDKDKYEYTLTRPITAAFKRAYESD
;
A
#
# COMPACT_ATOMS: atom_id res chain seq x y z
N LYS A 1 -16.21 32.75 50.40
CA LYS A 1 -16.99 31.55 50.01
C LYS A 1 -16.15 30.79 48.97
N VAL A 2 -15.76 29.57 49.29
CA VAL A 2 -15.00 28.71 48.38
C VAL A 2 -15.97 27.64 47.87
N LYS A 3 -16.31 27.70 46.61
CA LYS A 3 -17.20 26.75 45.94
C LYS A 3 -16.63 26.34 44.58
N PRO A 4 -17.04 25.24 44.02
CA PRO A 4 -16.64 24.89 42.65
C PRO A 4 -17.10 25.96 41.65
N LYS A 5 -16.25 26.35 40.72
CA LYS A 5 -16.55 27.36 39.71
C LYS A 5 -17.76 26.94 38.86
N GLY A 6 -18.73 27.83 38.70
CA GLY A 6 -19.94 27.60 37.91
C GLY A 6 -21.04 26.87 38.64
N TRP A 7 -20.83 26.47 39.90
CA TRP A 7 -21.88 25.85 40.72
C TRP A 7 -22.56 26.85 41.66
N MET A 8 -23.83 26.64 41.88
CA MET A 8 -24.60 27.36 42.88
C MET A 8 -24.82 26.50 44.13
N VAL A 9 -24.67 27.06 45.28
CA VAL A 9 -24.79 26.40 46.58
C VAL A 9 -25.76 27.17 47.50
N PRO A 10 -26.22 26.59 48.62
CA PRO A 10 -27.16 27.27 49.53
C PRO A 10 -26.68 28.64 50.02
N ALA A 11 -25.37 28.79 50.20
CA ALA A 11 -24.76 30.07 50.56
C ALA A 11 -24.97 31.21 49.55
N ASP A 12 -25.24 30.87 48.25
CA ASP A 12 -25.56 31.88 47.24
C ASP A 12 -26.99 32.37 47.34
N CYS A 13 -27.89 31.57 47.92
CA CYS A 13 -29.29 31.91 48.12
C CYS A 13 -29.54 32.72 49.40
N ALA A 14 -28.73 32.52 50.43
CA ALA A 14 -28.96 33.05 51.76
C ALA A 14 -28.75 34.57 51.89
N GLU A 15 -28.09 35.21 50.96
CA GLU A 15 -27.93 36.69 50.93
C GLU A 15 -29.27 37.41 50.69
N SER A 16 -30.32 36.71 50.24
CA SER A 16 -31.66 37.26 50.00
C SER A 16 -32.61 37.10 51.16
N TYR A 17 -32.22 36.43 52.25
CA TYR A 17 -33.13 36.17 53.42
C TYR A 17 -32.57 36.85 54.70
N THR A 18 -32.65 38.14 54.81
CA THR A 18 -32.43 38.89 56.04
C THR A 18 -33.74 39.09 56.77
N TRP A 19 -33.99 38.30 57.81
CA TRP A 19 -35.11 38.52 58.69
C TRP A 19 -34.68 39.38 59.88
N THR A 20 -35.48 40.28 60.32
CA THR A 20 -35.16 41.31 61.29
C THR A 20 -34.76 40.79 62.67
N PHE A 21 -34.93 39.52 62.97
CA PHE A 21 -34.67 38.92 64.28
C PHE A 21 -33.79 37.66 64.27
N LEU A 22 -33.58 37.03 63.12
CA LEU A 22 -32.81 35.80 63.01
C LEU A 22 -31.91 35.86 61.76
N LYS A 23 -30.63 35.88 62.00
CA LYS A 23 -29.65 35.76 60.91
C LYS A 23 -29.43 34.32 60.56
N VAL A 24 -29.94 33.93 59.41
CA VAL A 24 -29.66 32.60 58.86
C VAL A 24 -28.26 32.67 58.23
N THR A 25 -27.31 32.00 58.84
CA THR A 25 -25.95 31.91 58.33
C THR A 25 -25.79 30.61 57.59
N THR A 26 -25.51 30.69 56.31
CA THR A 26 -25.17 29.55 55.44
C THR A 26 -23.72 29.72 55.01
N GLY A 27 -23.03 28.67 54.60
CA GLY A 27 -21.73 28.81 54.03
C GLY A 27 -20.72 27.70 54.28
N GLN A 28 -21.15 26.68 55.02
CA GLN A 28 -20.32 25.49 55.28
C GLN A 28 -20.88 24.20 54.71
N GLU A 29 -22.01 24.29 54.02
CA GLU A 29 -22.71 23.13 53.45
C GLU A 29 -21.95 22.50 52.27
N VAL A 30 -21.14 23.30 51.62
CA VAL A 30 -20.30 22.86 50.51
C VAL A 30 -18.90 23.45 50.67
N THR A 31 -17.91 22.58 50.83
CA THR A 31 -16.52 22.99 51.03
C THR A 31 -15.61 22.13 50.14
N PRO A 32 -14.48 22.70 49.66
CA PRO A 32 -13.53 21.94 48.86
C PRO A 32 -12.80 20.89 49.70
N LEU A 33 -12.54 19.73 49.10
CA LEU A 33 -11.59 18.73 49.59
C LEU A 33 -10.17 19.04 49.13
N SER A 34 -9.19 18.60 49.88
CA SER A 34 -7.77 18.82 49.54
C SER A 34 -7.30 18.17 48.24
N ASN A 35 -8.04 17.18 47.72
CA ASN A 35 -7.68 16.36 46.55
C ASN A 35 -8.73 16.48 45.41
N SER A 36 -9.03 17.68 44.98
CA SER A 36 -9.90 17.94 43.81
C SER A 36 -11.33 17.41 43.93
N GLY A 37 -11.85 17.31 45.13
CA GLY A 37 -13.24 16.93 45.43
C GLY A 37 -13.97 18.01 46.20
N VAL A 38 -15.24 17.69 46.54
CA VAL A 38 -16.15 18.57 47.27
C VAL A 38 -16.76 17.79 48.41
N HIS A 39 -16.80 18.43 49.58
CA HIS A 39 -17.50 17.95 50.75
C HIS A 39 -18.84 18.70 50.87
N LEU A 40 -19.95 17.95 50.93
CA LEU A 40 -21.28 18.44 51.15
C LEU A 40 -21.79 17.94 52.48
N SER A 41 -22.24 18.84 53.35
CA SER A 41 -22.76 18.48 54.65
C SER A 41 -24.06 19.18 54.95
N THR A 42 -24.93 18.54 55.76
CA THR A 42 -26.07 19.20 56.35
C THR A 42 -25.60 20.22 57.33
N TRP A 43 -25.93 21.47 57.10
CA TRP A 43 -25.54 22.59 57.94
C TRP A 43 -26.62 23.03 58.91
N ARG A 44 -26.22 23.56 60.01
CA ARG A 44 -27.03 24.05 61.09
C ARG A 44 -26.47 25.36 61.65
N ASP A 45 -27.37 26.24 61.97
CA ASP A 45 -27.03 27.39 62.78
C ASP A 45 -27.99 27.44 63.95
N GLY A 46 -27.49 27.30 65.14
CA GLY A 46 -28.11 27.47 66.45
C GLY A 46 -29.61 27.63 66.53
N ASP A 47 -30.06 28.84 66.78
CA ASP A 47 -31.45 29.16 66.93
C ASP A 47 -32.30 29.08 65.68
N ALA A 48 -31.69 29.21 64.48
CA ALA A 48 -32.43 29.12 63.23
C ALA A 48 -32.89 27.67 62.92
N ASN A 49 -32.16 26.67 63.36
CA ASN A 49 -32.51 25.25 63.17
C ASN A 49 -33.74 24.83 63.99
N ALA A 50 -33.99 25.45 65.11
CA ALA A 50 -35.21 25.18 65.89
C ALA A 50 -36.45 25.59 65.15
N ILE A 51 -36.33 26.52 64.17
CA ILE A 51 -37.52 27.14 63.51
C ILE A 51 -37.57 26.66 62.04
N TYR A 52 -36.46 26.56 61.35
CA TYR A 52 -36.42 26.33 59.90
C TYR A 52 -35.88 24.96 59.47
N GLY A 53 -35.31 24.18 60.42
CA GLY A 53 -34.71 22.90 60.15
C GLY A 53 -33.32 22.98 59.60
N SER A 54 -32.77 21.86 59.17
CA SER A 54 -31.44 21.74 58.59
C SER A 54 -31.46 21.91 57.07
N ILE A 55 -30.41 22.52 56.54
CA ILE A 55 -30.19 22.72 55.10
C ILE A 55 -29.19 21.67 54.65
N PRO A 56 -29.55 20.75 53.72
CA PRO A 56 -28.59 19.81 53.19
C PRO A 56 -27.55 20.48 52.34
N GLY A 57 -26.40 19.85 52.20
CA GLY A 57 -25.38 20.26 51.26
C GLY A 57 -25.88 19.99 49.83
N ILE A 58 -26.11 21.05 49.08
CA ILE A 58 -26.56 21.01 47.69
C ILE A 58 -25.58 21.80 46.83
N MET A 59 -25.23 21.24 45.70
CA MET A 59 -24.58 22.01 44.64
C MET A 59 -25.24 21.69 43.28
N THR A 60 -25.42 22.70 42.45
CA THR A 60 -26.08 22.58 41.17
C THR A 60 -25.41 23.44 40.07
N ILE A 61 -25.41 22.92 38.87
CA ILE A 61 -25.20 23.72 37.65
C ILE A 61 -26.56 24.18 37.16
N GLY A 62 -27.12 25.19 37.81
CA GLY A 62 -28.43 25.74 37.57
C GLY A 62 -28.70 26.80 38.59
N THR A 63 -29.96 27.21 38.71
CA THR A 63 -30.43 28.20 39.71
C THR A 63 -31.08 27.49 40.86
N LEU A 64 -30.46 27.58 42.03
CA LEU A 64 -31.01 27.05 43.30
C LEU A 64 -31.89 28.11 43.95
N GLN A 65 -33.10 27.74 44.31
CA GLN A 65 -34.01 28.53 45.09
C GLN A 65 -34.37 27.82 46.40
N LEU A 66 -34.20 28.50 47.50
CA LEU A 66 -34.56 28.01 48.83
C LEU A 66 -35.73 28.86 49.36
N SER A 67 -36.79 28.19 49.81
CA SER A 67 -37.90 28.82 50.50
C SER A 67 -37.94 28.33 51.94
N LEU A 68 -37.53 29.17 52.87
CA LEU A 68 -37.51 28.85 54.30
C LEU A 68 -38.82 29.33 54.94
N LYS A 69 -39.54 28.41 55.59
CA LYS A 69 -40.80 28.69 56.29
C LYS A 69 -40.71 28.23 57.73
N SER A 70 -41.17 29.08 58.64
CA SER A 70 -41.19 28.88 60.11
C SER A 70 -42.03 27.70 60.60
N THR A 71 -42.76 27.06 59.69
CA THR A 71 -43.70 25.97 60.06
C THR A 71 -43.16 24.59 59.62
N GLY A 72 -41.86 24.49 59.31
CA GLY A 72 -41.26 23.25 58.87
C GLY A 72 -41.55 22.83 57.44
N ASN A 73 -42.12 23.69 56.62
CA ASN A 73 -42.41 23.46 55.21
C ASN A 73 -41.38 24.17 54.28
N SER A 74 -40.14 24.20 54.67
CA SER A 74 -39.07 24.73 53.82
C SER A 74 -38.90 23.84 52.60
N THR A 75 -38.69 24.46 51.44
CA THR A 75 -38.54 23.76 50.17
C THR A 75 -37.33 24.25 49.43
N SER A 76 -36.72 23.38 48.67
CA SER A 76 -35.69 23.72 47.69
C SER A 76 -36.13 23.37 46.29
N SER A 77 -35.83 24.19 45.32
CA SER A 77 -36.06 23.90 43.93
C SER A 77 -34.85 24.29 43.10
N VAL A 78 -34.64 23.56 42.04
CA VAL A 78 -33.56 23.81 41.07
C VAL A 78 -34.19 24.03 39.70
N SER A 79 -33.79 25.09 39.04
CA SER A 79 -34.27 25.44 37.70
C SER A 79 -33.14 25.93 36.80
N GLY A 80 -33.40 26.06 35.52
CA GLY A 80 -32.39 26.50 34.55
C GLY A 80 -31.31 25.45 34.31
N GLY A 81 -30.11 25.91 33.99
CA GLY A 81 -28.94 25.09 33.66
C GLY A 81 -28.01 25.84 32.75
N ILE A 82 -27.05 25.13 32.20
CA ILE A 82 -26.10 25.63 31.21
C ILE A 82 -26.50 25.19 29.82
N THR A 83 -26.08 25.94 28.78
CA THR A 83 -26.14 25.47 27.39
C THR A 83 -25.27 24.23 27.27
N PHE A 84 -25.87 23.17 26.75
CA PHE A 84 -25.24 21.88 26.62
C PHE A 84 -25.78 21.18 25.38
N ARG A 85 -24.91 20.76 24.47
CA ARG A 85 -25.33 20.19 23.17
C ARG A 85 -24.79 18.81 22.95
N ASN A 86 -23.89 18.36 23.82
CA ASN A 86 -23.25 17.04 23.74
C ASN A 86 -24.21 15.94 24.24
N THR A 87 -23.92 14.72 23.83
CA THR A 87 -24.71 13.52 24.15
C THR A 87 -23.89 12.46 24.88
N PRO A 88 -23.36 12.75 26.09
CA PRO A 88 -22.64 11.74 26.86
C PRO A 88 -23.54 10.55 27.17
N ASP A 89 -22.96 9.35 27.23
CA ASP A 89 -23.74 8.14 27.53
C ASP A 89 -24.01 7.96 29.01
N GLN A 90 -23.00 8.31 29.82
CA GLN A 90 -23.06 8.07 31.26
C GLN A 90 -22.50 9.25 32.05
N ILE A 91 -22.90 9.34 33.33
CA ILE A 91 -22.24 10.17 34.33
C ILE A 91 -21.58 9.25 35.36
N ALA A 92 -20.37 9.60 35.77
CA ALA A 92 -19.62 8.87 36.77
C ALA A 92 -19.07 9.77 37.86
N THR A 93 -18.97 9.26 39.07
CA THR A 93 -18.29 9.92 40.18
C THR A 93 -17.76 8.91 41.19
N GLU A 94 -16.85 9.31 42.00
CA GLU A 94 -16.42 8.61 43.20
C GLU A 94 -17.00 9.33 44.42
N TYR A 95 -17.56 8.59 45.37
CA TYR A 95 -18.18 9.13 46.57
C TYR A 95 -17.83 8.36 47.82
N ARG A 96 -18.01 9.02 48.94
CA ARG A 96 -18.10 8.43 50.26
C ARG A 96 -19.12 9.25 51.06
N ALA A 97 -20.02 8.62 51.82
CA ALA A 97 -21.13 9.29 52.47
C ALA A 97 -21.48 8.63 53.79
N THR A 98 -21.92 9.46 54.74
CA THR A 98 -22.50 9.01 56.00
C THR A 98 -23.69 9.90 56.38
N ALA A 99 -24.60 9.35 57.16
CA ALA A 99 -25.74 10.11 57.69
C ALA A 99 -26.25 9.55 58.99
N ALA A 100 -27.01 10.36 59.71
CA ALA A 100 -27.78 9.92 60.86
C ALA A 100 -28.88 8.89 60.48
N SER A 101 -29.26 8.05 61.40
CA SER A 101 -29.99 6.78 61.22
C SER A 101 -31.35 6.83 60.55
N ASN A 102 -31.82 7.97 60.07
CA ASN A 102 -33.15 8.13 59.46
C ASN A 102 -33.11 8.79 58.07
N MET A 103 -31.97 8.89 57.45
CA MET A 103 -31.82 9.44 56.12
C MET A 103 -31.63 8.31 55.11
N ASN A 104 -32.31 8.38 53.98
CA ASN A 104 -32.35 7.26 53.06
C ASN A 104 -31.15 7.23 52.15
N ASN A 105 -30.90 8.27 51.39
CA ASN A 105 -29.85 8.29 50.35
C ASN A 105 -29.34 9.71 50.11
N TRP A 106 -28.14 9.82 49.57
CA TRP A 106 -27.75 11.00 48.84
C TRP A 106 -28.16 10.89 47.38
N ARG A 107 -28.28 12.01 46.65
CA ARG A 107 -28.76 12.06 45.28
C ARG A 107 -27.83 12.79 44.35
N LEU A 108 -27.71 12.23 43.13
CA LEU A 108 -27.18 12.87 41.95
C LEU A 108 -28.24 12.82 40.85
N TRP A 109 -28.57 13.95 40.26
CA TRP A 109 -29.47 13.95 39.10
C TRP A 109 -29.03 14.89 38.00
N VAL A 110 -29.32 14.49 36.78
CA VAL A 110 -29.07 15.23 35.54
C VAL A 110 -30.40 15.47 34.86
N ASN A 111 -30.74 16.71 34.62
CA ASN A 111 -31.85 17.11 33.79
C ASN A 111 -31.31 17.55 32.43
N LEU A 112 -31.74 16.87 31.38
CA LEU A 112 -31.40 17.21 29.98
C LEU A 112 -32.66 17.77 29.32
N SER A 113 -32.52 18.84 28.56
CA SER A 113 -33.63 19.49 27.87
C SER A 113 -33.29 19.81 26.42
N ASP A 114 -34.29 19.59 25.53
CA ASP A 114 -34.25 20.00 24.13
C ASP A 114 -34.92 21.37 23.90
N GLY A 115 -35.28 22.07 24.98
CA GLY A 115 -36.00 23.34 24.95
C GLY A 115 -37.51 23.18 25.03
N SER A 116 -38.08 22.04 24.71
CA SER A 116 -39.51 21.71 24.80
C SER A 116 -39.78 20.66 25.88
N ASN A 117 -38.94 19.65 25.94
CA ASN A 117 -39.04 18.56 26.90
C ASN A 117 -37.80 18.52 27.81
N THR A 118 -38.01 18.01 29.01
CA THR A 118 -36.95 17.78 29.99
C THR A 118 -37.04 16.37 30.53
N VAL A 119 -35.92 15.63 30.48
CA VAL A 119 -35.84 14.30 31.02
C VAL A 119 -34.80 14.28 32.13
N GLN A 120 -35.17 13.66 33.24
CA GLN A 120 -34.31 13.51 34.41
C GLN A 120 -33.71 12.11 34.47
N THR A 121 -32.40 12.06 34.67
CA THR A 121 -31.69 10.86 35.15
C THR A 121 -31.39 11.05 36.63
N LEU A 122 -32.02 10.24 37.47
CA LEU A 122 -31.84 10.26 38.93
C LEU A 122 -30.98 9.05 39.34
N HIS A 123 -30.01 9.33 40.16
CA HIS A 123 -29.20 8.32 40.84
C HIS A 123 -29.24 8.56 42.34
N GLU A 124 -29.60 7.52 43.08
CA GLU A 124 -29.65 7.51 44.54
C GLU A 124 -28.77 6.41 45.07
N GLU A 125 -27.92 6.75 46.03
CA GLU A 125 -27.03 5.81 46.66
C GLU A 125 -27.16 5.82 48.17
N PRO A 126 -27.13 4.65 48.83
CA PRO A 126 -27.19 4.55 50.29
C PRO A 126 -25.92 5.13 50.91
N TYR A 127 -26.11 5.62 52.13
CA TYR A 127 -24.97 6.02 52.96
C TYR A 127 -24.16 4.80 53.37
N GLY A 128 -22.88 5.03 53.62
CA GLY A 128 -21.93 4.05 54.06
C GLY A 128 -20.98 4.62 55.10
N SER A 129 -19.69 4.53 54.83
CA SER A 129 -18.63 5.09 55.67
C SER A 129 -17.81 6.11 54.88
N LEU A 130 -17.39 7.18 55.56
CA LEU A 130 -16.47 8.18 55.02
C LEU A 130 -15.02 7.64 54.85
N ASN A 131 -14.79 6.41 55.30
CA ASN A 131 -13.45 5.80 55.22
C ASN A 131 -13.16 5.12 53.87
N GLU A 132 -14.21 4.83 53.07
CA GLU A 132 -14.10 4.11 51.82
C GLU A 132 -14.70 4.88 50.66
N TRP A 133 -13.89 5.11 49.62
CA TRP A 133 -14.39 5.62 48.35
C TRP A 133 -15.06 4.52 47.54
N ARG A 134 -16.25 4.84 47.01
CA ARG A 134 -17.05 3.99 46.12
C ARG A 134 -17.22 4.71 44.80
N SER A 135 -17.30 3.95 43.70
CA SER A 135 -17.56 4.48 42.38
C SER A 135 -18.99 4.23 41.98
N VAL A 136 -19.59 5.20 41.31
CA VAL A 136 -20.89 5.08 40.67
C VAL A 136 -20.78 5.50 39.22
N VAL A 137 -21.46 4.73 38.33
CA VAL A 137 -21.66 5.03 36.94
C VAL A 137 -23.13 4.88 36.60
N LYS A 138 -23.74 5.87 35.98
CA LYS A 138 -25.16 5.89 35.65
C LYS A 138 -25.36 6.28 34.19
N ASP A 139 -26.11 5.45 33.45
CA ASP A 139 -26.54 5.75 32.10
C ASP A 139 -27.46 6.96 32.09
N LEU A 140 -27.26 7.86 31.15
CA LEU A 140 -28.11 9.02 30.94
C LEU A 140 -29.33 8.63 30.10
N ASN A 141 -30.48 9.21 30.46
CA ASN A 141 -31.72 8.96 29.76
C ASN A 141 -31.99 10.08 28.74
N TYR A 142 -32.21 9.70 27.49
CA TYR A 142 -32.52 10.59 26.37
C TYR A 142 -33.93 10.33 25.78
N SER A 143 -34.72 9.46 26.42
CA SER A 143 -35.99 9.03 25.86
C SER A 143 -36.97 10.22 25.69
N GLY A 144 -37.43 10.44 24.45
CA GLY A 144 -38.37 11.51 24.12
C GLY A 144 -37.73 12.89 23.93
N LEU A 145 -36.40 13.01 23.98
CA LEU A 145 -35.69 14.26 23.69
C LEU A 145 -35.30 14.34 22.22
N GLY A 146 -35.34 15.54 21.66
CA GLY A 146 -34.68 15.92 20.42
C GLY A 146 -33.21 16.29 20.66
N LEU A 147 -32.70 17.27 19.90
CA LEU A 147 -31.34 17.78 20.10
C LEU A 147 -31.22 18.49 21.45
N ILE A 148 -30.29 18.06 22.26
CA ILE A 148 -30.05 18.64 23.59
C ILE A 148 -29.59 20.10 23.45
N GLN A 149 -30.16 20.97 24.27
CA GLN A 149 -29.84 22.40 24.31
C GLN A 149 -29.37 22.86 25.67
N GLN A 150 -29.83 22.19 26.74
CA GLN A 150 -29.56 22.60 28.12
C GLN A 150 -29.38 21.40 29.03
N MET A 151 -28.52 21.56 30.02
CA MET A 151 -28.28 20.58 31.08
C MET A 151 -28.31 21.28 32.45
N ASN A 152 -28.93 20.59 33.43
CA ASN A 152 -28.81 20.88 34.85
C ASN A 152 -28.24 19.62 35.53
N LEU A 153 -27.23 19.81 36.35
CA LEU A 153 -26.60 18.74 37.15
C LEU A 153 -26.67 19.16 38.61
N THR A 154 -27.19 18.31 39.48
CA THR A 154 -27.36 18.60 40.89
C THR A 154 -26.90 17.42 41.74
N VAL A 155 -26.19 17.74 42.82
CA VAL A 155 -25.80 16.80 43.87
C VAL A 155 -26.36 17.27 45.19
N ASN A 156 -26.96 16.36 45.95
CA ASN A 156 -27.53 16.63 47.26
C ASN A 156 -27.08 15.60 48.28
N SER A 157 -26.48 16.04 49.40
CA SER A 157 -25.99 15.17 50.45
C SER A 157 -27.08 14.42 51.19
N ALA A 158 -28.31 14.91 51.15
CA ALA A 158 -29.45 14.28 51.79
C ALA A 158 -30.72 14.51 50.99
N HIS A 159 -31.56 13.46 50.89
CA HIS A 159 -32.89 13.58 50.35
C HIS A 159 -33.93 13.05 51.34
N SER A 160 -35.00 13.79 51.49
CA SER A 160 -36.18 13.38 52.23
C SER A 160 -37.39 13.59 51.35
N ASP A 161 -38.21 12.56 51.17
CA ASP A 161 -39.46 12.61 50.42
C ASP A 161 -40.53 13.42 51.19
N ASN A 162 -40.29 13.73 52.46
CA ASN A 162 -41.19 14.50 53.29
C ASN A 162 -40.60 15.88 53.61
N ALA A 163 -41.23 16.93 53.13
CA ALA A 163 -40.86 18.30 53.46
C ALA A 163 -40.86 18.59 55.00
N LYS A 164 -41.51 17.73 55.76
CA LYS A 164 -41.50 17.78 57.24
C LYS A 164 -40.12 17.49 57.84
N ASP A 165 -39.26 16.82 57.14
CA ASP A 165 -37.92 16.46 57.63
C ASP A 165 -36.93 17.64 57.60
N LEU A 166 -37.25 18.68 56.84
CA LEU A 166 -36.49 19.93 56.85
C LEU A 166 -36.86 20.86 58.03
N GLY A 167 -37.91 20.58 58.76
CA GLY A 167 -38.40 21.43 59.84
C GLY A 167 -38.68 20.75 61.18
N GLY A 168 -38.16 19.52 61.38
CA GLY A 168 -38.32 18.81 62.64
C GLY A 168 -37.27 19.24 63.68
N THR A 169 -37.63 19.11 64.96
CA THR A 169 -36.73 19.36 66.10
C THR A 169 -35.58 18.35 66.18
N THR A 170 -35.60 17.30 65.36
CA THR A 170 -34.57 16.29 65.29
C THR A 170 -33.58 16.66 64.20
N ILE A 171 -32.36 16.85 64.60
CA ILE A 171 -31.30 17.25 63.71
C ILE A 171 -30.78 16.02 62.96
N ARG A 172 -30.89 16.04 61.67
CA ARG A 172 -30.36 15.02 60.80
C ARG A 172 -29.13 15.53 60.11
N THR A 173 -28.04 14.83 60.26
CA THR A 173 -26.76 15.17 59.62
C THR A 173 -26.45 14.18 58.52
N SER A 174 -26.05 14.73 57.39
CA SER A 174 -25.47 13.93 56.30
C SER A 174 -24.15 14.56 55.88
N GLU A 175 -23.23 13.74 55.49
CA GLU A 175 -21.93 14.13 54.92
C GLU A 175 -21.71 13.33 53.65
N LEU A 176 -21.33 13.99 52.60
CA LEU A 176 -21.03 13.42 51.29
C LEU A 176 -19.77 14.08 50.73
N ASP A 177 -18.78 13.25 50.49
CA ASP A 177 -17.63 13.64 49.69
C ASP A 177 -17.80 13.07 48.28
N ILE A 178 -17.54 13.90 47.27
CA ILE A 178 -17.49 13.46 45.88
C ILE A 178 -16.24 13.97 45.22
N ARG A 179 -15.73 13.18 44.27
CA ARG A 179 -14.60 13.53 43.40
C ARG A 179 -14.77 12.89 42.04
N ASN A 180 -13.96 13.31 41.06
CA ASN A 180 -13.95 12.72 39.72
C ASN A 180 -15.34 12.68 39.05
N LEU A 181 -16.20 13.69 39.33
CA LEU A 181 -17.48 13.83 38.66
C LEU A 181 -17.26 14.18 37.19
N ARG A 182 -17.67 13.27 36.29
CA ARG A 182 -17.44 13.40 34.87
C ARG A 182 -18.52 12.73 34.03
N PHE A 183 -18.65 13.17 32.81
CA PHE A 183 -19.38 12.46 31.78
C PHE A 183 -18.49 11.42 31.09
N ILE A 184 -19.10 10.35 30.63
CA ILE A 184 -18.45 9.30 29.83
C ILE A 184 -19.14 9.28 28.49
N TYR A 185 -18.34 9.34 27.44
CA TYR A 185 -18.77 9.27 26.06
C TYR A 185 -18.40 7.92 25.47
N ASN A 186 -19.31 7.37 24.68
CA ASN A 186 -19.09 6.08 24.04
C ASN A 186 -18.20 6.26 22.82
N SER A 187 -17.11 5.50 22.79
CA SER A 187 -16.18 5.41 21.66
C SER A 187 -16.08 3.99 21.09
N LYS A 188 -17.15 3.17 21.28
CA LYS A 188 -17.16 1.79 20.77
C LYS A 188 -17.61 1.72 19.32
N ILE A 189 -17.00 0.79 18.60
CA ILE A 189 -17.38 0.43 17.24
C ILE A 189 -18.54 -0.58 17.30
N ALA A 190 -19.63 -0.29 16.59
CA ALA A 190 -20.77 -1.19 16.45
C ALA A 190 -20.53 -2.26 15.41
N THR A 191 -20.07 -1.85 14.21
CA THR A 191 -19.75 -2.78 13.12
C THR A 191 -18.53 -2.32 12.34
N ALA A 192 -17.81 -3.27 11.76
CA ALA A 192 -16.77 -3.03 10.80
C ALA A 192 -16.96 -3.99 9.61
N THR A 193 -16.78 -3.51 8.39
CA THR A 193 -16.83 -4.34 7.20
C THR A 193 -15.56 -4.18 6.37
N ILE A 194 -15.13 -5.28 5.75
CA ILE A 194 -14.03 -5.35 4.80
C ILE A 194 -14.62 -5.75 3.45
N ASP A 195 -14.44 -4.89 2.44
CA ASP A 195 -15.01 -5.09 1.09
C ASP A 195 -16.52 -5.42 1.12
N GLY A 196 -17.25 -4.78 2.06
CA GLY A 196 -18.67 -4.98 2.25
C GLY A 196 -19.07 -6.21 3.08
N ASN A 197 -18.12 -7.02 3.53
CA ASN A 197 -18.36 -8.19 4.35
C ASN A 197 -18.08 -7.89 5.82
N GLU A 198 -18.90 -8.43 6.72
CA GLU A 198 -18.81 -8.16 8.14
C GLU A 198 -17.56 -8.78 8.76
N ALA A 199 -16.80 -7.95 9.50
CA ALA A 199 -15.66 -8.38 10.29
C ALA A 199 -16.09 -8.73 11.72
N THR A 200 -15.38 -9.65 12.36
CA THR A 200 -15.67 -10.05 13.74
C THR A 200 -15.02 -9.09 14.72
N ILE A 201 -15.83 -8.51 15.62
CA ILE A 201 -15.35 -7.64 16.71
C ILE A 201 -15.35 -8.44 18.02
N ASN A 202 -14.18 -8.54 18.65
CA ASN A 202 -14.00 -9.14 19.95
C ASN A 202 -13.24 -8.18 20.88
N GLY A 203 -13.95 -7.50 21.76
CA GLY A 203 -13.39 -6.43 22.57
C GLY A 203 -12.83 -5.31 21.69
N THR A 204 -11.54 -5.08 21.76
CA THR A 204 -10.84 -4.08 20.95
C THR A 204 -10.07 -4.69 19.76
N THR A 205 -10.32 -5.95 19.44
CA THR A 205 -9.73 -6.62 18.29
C THR A 205 -10.79 -6.87 17.24
N ILE A 206 -10.52 -6.47 16.01
CA ILE A 206 -11.35 -6.70 14.83
C ILE A 206 -10.59 -7.65 13.92
N THR A 207 -11.22 -8.74 13.50
CA THR A 207 -10.59 -9.75 12.65
C THR A 207 -11.42 -10.02 11.41
N TYR A 208 -10.75 -10.22 10.28
CA TYR A 208 -11.36 -10.64 9.03
C TYR A 208 -10.42 -11.60 8.30
N HIS A 209 -10.99 -12.58 7.60
CA HIS A 209 -10.21 -13.52 6.78
C HIS A 209 -10.66 -13.42 5.32
N ILE A 210 -9.68 -13.31 4.43
CA ILE A 210 -9.86 -13.31 2.97
C ILE A 210 -9.49 -14.71 2.47
N ASP A 211 -10.48 -15.41 1.89
CA ASP A 211 -10.31 -16.78 1.40
C ASP A 211 -9.51 -16.86 0.09
N ASP A 212 -9.48 -15.77 -0.69
CA ASP A 212 -8.77 -15.71 -1.96
C ASP A 212 -7.26 -15.52 -1.73
N PRO A 213 -6.40 -16.52 -2.01
CA PRO A 213 -4.95 -16.40 -1.87
C PRO A 213 -4.32 -15.43 -2.88
N GLU A 214 -5.03 -15.12 -3.98
CA GLU A 214 -4.56 -14.19 -5.02
C GLU A 214 -5.10 -12.76 -4.82
N TYR A 215 -5.79 -12.50 -3.71
CA TYR A 215 -6.26 -11.16 -3.38
C TYR A 215 -5.08 -10.18 -3.26
N ASN A 216 -5.04 -9.18 -4.14
CA ASN A 216 -3.96 -8.21 -4.26
C ASN A 216 -4.44 -6.75 -4.22
N GLN A 217 -5.69 -6.53 -3.80
CA GLN A 217 -6.25 -5.20 -3.67
C GLN A 217 -6.01 -4.64 -2.27
N PHE A 218 -6.07 -3.31 -2.14
CA PHE A 218 -6.13 -2.70 -0.83
C PHE A 218 -7.55 -2.84 -0.28
N PRO A 219 -7.77 -3.44 0.91
CA PRO A 219 -9.10 -3.69 1.43
C PRO A 219 -9.85 -2.39 1.74
N THR A 220 -11.13 -2.36 1.40
CA THR A 220 -12.02 -1.24 1.72
C THR A 220 -12.64 -1.46 3.10
N LEU A 221 -12.19 -0.67 4.07
CA LEU A 221 -12.69 -0.71 5.44
C LEU A 221 -13.83 0.30 5.61
N GLN A 222 -14.96 -0.17 6.15
CA GLN A 222 -16.03 0.70 6.64
C GLN A 222 -16.24 0.43 8.12
N ILE A 223 -16.38 1.50 8.91
CA ILE A 223 -16.55 1.45 10.35
C ILE A 223 -17.82 2.22 10.69
N VAL A 224 -18.66 1.62 11.50
CA VAL A 224 -19.83 2.29 12.09
C VAL A 224 -19.67 2.27 13.60
N GLY A 225 -19.63 3.43 14.19
CA GLY A 225 -19.64 3.59 15.65
C GLY A 225 -21.01 3.29 16.26
N GLU A 226 -21.06 2.99 17.54
CA GLU A 226 -22.35 2.89 18.28
C GLU A 226 -23.10 4.23 18.33
N LYS A 227 -22.39 5.34 18.10
CA LYS A 227 -22.95 6.70 18.02
C LYS A 227 -22.57 7.37 16.69
N GLN A 228 -23.46 8.23 16.20
CA GLN A 228 -23.28 8.93 14.92
C GLN A 228 -22.11 9.91 14.90
N ASP A 229 -21.78 10.48 16.06
CA ASP A 229 -20.75 11.53 16.17
C ASP A 229 -19.34 10.99 16.39
N GLN A 230 -19.17 9.67 16.31
CA GLN A 230 -17.86 9.03 16.42
C GLN A 230 -17.07 9.20 15.14
N MET A 231 -15.76 9.43 15.30
CA MET A 231 -14.84 9.65 14.20
C MET A 231 -13.69 8.64 14.26
N PRO A 232 -13.73 7.57 13.46
CA PRO A 232 -12.63 6.61 13.39
C PRO A 232 -11.48 7.19 12.57
N ILE A 233 -10.28 7.14 13.13
CA ILE A 233 -9.02 7.46 12.46
C ILE A 233 -8.26 6.15 12.27
N VAL A 234 -7.94 5.80 11.02
CA VAL A 234 -7.33 4.52 10.68
C VAL A 234 -5.89 4.73 10.23
N THR A 235 -4.97 4.01 10.85
CA THR A 235 -3.56 3.96 10.46
C THR A 235 -3.21 2.53 10.05
N TRP A 236 -2.88 2.35 8.77
CA TRP A 236 -2.56 1.05 8.19
C TRP A 236 -1.07 0.73 8.32
N GLU A 237 -0.77 -0.53 8.54
CA GLU A 237 0.55 -1.12 8.39
C GLU A 237 0.68 -1.79 7.01
N ASP A 238 1.91 -1.97 6.55
CA ASP A 238 2.17 -2.74 5.33
C ASP A 238 1.81 -4.21 5.54
N GLU A 239 1.39 -4.86 4.46
CA GLU A 239 1.09 -6.29 4.50
C GLU A 239 2.39 -7.09 4.60
N GLU A 240 2.42 -8.04 5.52
CA GLU A 240 3.50 -8.98 5.69
C GLU A 240 2.96 -10.41 5.68
N LYS A 241 3.36 -11.19 4.67
CA LYS A 241 2.98 -12.61 4.51
C LYS A 241 1.49 -12.88 4.71
N GLY A 242 0.66 -12.19 3.94
CA GLY A 242 -0.79 -12.36 3.97
C GLY A 242 -1.47 -11.84 5.24
N VAL A 243 -0.79 -11.05 6.05
CA VAL A 243 -1.35 -10.38 7.24
C VAL A 243 -1.23 -8.88 7.08
N ARG A 244 -2.35 -8.18 7.07
CA ARG A 244 -2.43 -6.72 7.10
C ARG A 244 -3.06 -6.26 8.40
N LYS A 245 -2.48 -5.26 9.03
CA LYS A 245 -2.98 -4.69 10.28
C LYS A 245 -3.32 -3.22 10.13
N ALA A 246 -4.22 -2.75 10.99
CA ALA A 246 -4.46 -1.33 11.18
C ALA A 246 -4.76 -1.01 12.64
N LEU A 247 -4.32 0.15 13.07
CA LEU A 247 -4.79 0.78 14.31
C LEU A 247 -5.98 1.66 13.97
N ILE A 248 -7.10 1.46 14.68
CA ILE A 248 -8.29 2.28 14.55
C ILE A 248 -8.47 3.05 15.86
N HIS A 249 -8.26 4.34 15.80
CA HIS A 249 -8.45 5.27 16.90
C HIS A 249 -9.86 5.84 16.77
N ASN A 250 -10.84 5.21 17.46
CA ASN A 250 -12.23 5.64 17.37
C ASN A 250 -12.54 6.70 18.42
N VAL A 251 -12.72 7.94 17.96
CA VAL A 251 -12.87 9.13 18.80
C VAL A 251 -14.33 9.43 19.05
N ALA A 252 -14.69 9.62 20.33
CA ALA A 252 -16.00 10.09 20.76
C ALA A 252 -16.12 11.61 20.65
N GLU A 253 -17.34 12.12 20.89
CA GLU A 253 -17.69 13.56 20.77
C GLU A 253 -16.83 14.49 21.65
N ASP A 254 -16.36 14.02 22.81
CA ASP A 254 -15.54 14.81 23.75
C ASP A 254 -14.04 14.69 23.49
N GLY A 255 -13.62 13.91 22.47
CA GLY A 255 -12.24 13.63 22.17
C GLY A 255 -11.67 12.43 22.93
N SER A 256 -12.42 11.80 23.82
CA SER A 256 -12.06 10.50 24.37
C SER A 256 -12.09 9.45 23.28
N TYR A 257 -11.34 8.36 23.42
CA TYR A 257 -11.20 7.37 22.35
C TYR A 257 -11.03 5.96 22.87
N THR A 258 -11.28 5.03 21.96
CA THR A 258 -10.92 3.62 22.13
C THR A 258 -10.08 3.18 20.95
N ASP A 259 -8.93 2.58 21.24
CA ASP A 259 -8.06 1.99 20.22
C ASP A 259 -8.48 0.55 19.92
N TYR A 260 -8.64 0.27 18.62
CA TYR A 260 -8.90 -1.06 18.11
C TYR A 260 -7.75 -1.51 17.21
N THR A 261 -7.42 -2.78 17.29
CA THR A 261 -6.49 -3.42 16.36
C THR A 261 -7.30 -4.21 15.34
N LEU A 262 -7.20 -3.83 14.07
CA LEU A 262 -7.73 -4.62 12.95
C LEU A 262 -6.63 -5.57 12.46
N VAL A 263 -6.99 -6.84 12.27
CA VAL A 263 -6.13 -7.87 11.69
C VAL A 263 -6.89 -8.54 10.54
N ILE A 264 -6.41 -8.31 9.33
CA ILE A 264 -6.89 -8.99 8.13
C ILE A 264 -5.87 -10.07 7.78
N THR A 265 -6.34 -11.28 7.60
CA THR A 265 -5.51 -12.41 7.18
C THR A 265 -5.96 -12.92 5.81
N ARG A 266 -5.02 -13.42 5.02
CA ARG A 266 -5.24 -14.04 3.72
C ARG A 266 -4.50 -15.37 3.67
N ALA A 267 -5.05 -16.36 2.96
CA ALA A 267 -4.31 -17.57 2.62
C ALA A 267 -3.09 -17.19 1.75
N LEU A 268 -1.95 -17.81 2.00
CA LEU A 268 -0.74 -17.55 1.21
C LEU A 268 -0.85 -18.23 -0.16
N SER A 269 -0.47 -17.51 -1.22
CA SER A 269 -0.42 -18.08 -2.57
C SER A 269 0.65 -19.15 -2.68
N THR A 270 0.27 -20.27 -3.33
CA THR A 270 1.19 -21.35 -3.71
C THR A 270 1.49 -21.36 -5.21
N GLU A 271 0.98 -20.35 -5.95
CA GLU A 271 1.20 -20.23 -7.39
C GLU A 271 2.67 -19.95 -7.69
N LYS A 272 3.28 -20.77 -8.53
CA LYS A 272 4.70 -20.72 -8.89
C LYS A 272 4.96 -20.77 -10.39
N ARG A 273 3.89 -20.60 -11.20
CA ARG A 273 3.98 -20.60 -12.66
C ARG A 273 4.07 -19.18 -13.19
N LEU A 274 4.68 -19.06 -14.35
CA LEU A 274 4.71 -17.82 -15.12
C LEU A 274 3.51 -17.78 -16.08
N GLN A 275 2.97 -16.60 -16.30
CA GLN A 275 1.96 -16.35 -17.31
C GLN A 275 2.59 -16.23 -18.70
N TYR A 276 3.68 -15.47 -18.81
CA TYR A 276 4.46 -15.26 -20.02
C TYR A 276 5.94 -15.21 -19.73
N LEU A 277 6.73 -15.60 -20.74
CA LEU A 277 8.17 -15.45 -20.79
C LEU A 277 8.55 -14.83 -22.13
N THR A 278 9.36 -13.80 -22.12
CA THR A 278 9.85 -13.11 -23.31
C THR A 278 11.37 -13.16 -23.38
N VAL A 279 11.89 -13.28 -24.59
CA VAL A 279 13.31 -13.18 -24.94
C VAL A 279 13.42 -12.01 -25.90
N ASP A 280 14.24 -11.00 -25.56
CA ASP A 280 14.38 -9.73 -26.29
C ASP A 280 13.03 -9.05 -26.62
N GLY A 281 12.08 -9.15 -25.67
CA GLY A 281 10.74 -8.57 -25.82
C GLY A 281 9.78 -9.38 -26.66
N ILE A 282 10.18 -10.51 -27.21
CA ILE A 282 9.33 -11.41 -28.00
C ILE A 282 8.86 -12.55 -27.10
N VAL A 283 7.56 -12.77 -27.07
CA VAL A 283 6.98 -13.91 -26.30
C VAL A 283 7.50 -15.22 -26.92
N LEU A 284 8.01 -16.09 -26.06
CA LEU A 284 8.46 -17.42 -26.48
C LEU A 284 7.28 -18.20 -27.06
N SER A 285 7.31 -18.50 -28.36
CA SER A 285 6.14 -18.96 -29.14
C SER A 285 5.57 -20.31 -28.67
N ASN A 286 6.39 -21.12 -28.01
CA ASN A 286 6.02 -22.42 -27.45
C ASN A 286 5.94 -22.41 -25.93
N PHE A 287 5.83 -21.22 -25.31
CA PHE A 287 5.75 -21.12 -23.87
C PHE A 287 4.49 -21.80 -23.33
N ASN A 288 4.68 -22.61 -22.30
CA ASN A 288 3.64 -23.26 -21.51
C ASN A 288 4.03 -23.19 -20.04
N ALA A 289 3.11 -22.72 -19.20
CA ALA A 289 3.35 -22.52 -17.79
C ALA A 289 3.85 -23.78 -17.02
N ASP A 290 3.50 -24.96 -17.53
CA ASP A 290 3.88 -26.27 -16.95
C ASP A 290 5.10 -26.89 -17.63
N THR A 291 5.77 -26.17 -18.55
CA THR A 291 7.04 -26.59 -19.17
C THR A 291 8.17 -25.75 -18.59
N TYR A 292 9.17 -26.40 -18.05
CA TYR A 292 10.21 -25.77 -17.25
C TYR A 292 11.59 -25.71 -17.93
N SER A 293 11.70 -26.18 -19.18
CA SER A 293 12.93 -26.16 -19.94
C SER A 293 12.67 -25.78 -21.39
N TYR A 294 13.42 -24.81 -21.89
CA TYR A 294 13.30 -24.27 -23.23
C TYR A 294 14.67 -24.19 -23.88
N VAL A 295 14.66 -24.26 -25.22
CA VAL A 295 15.82 -23.97 -26.06
C VAL A 295 15.46 -22.78 -26.94
N ASP A 296 16.32 -21.78 -26.96
CA ASP A 296 16.22 -20.62 -27.83
C ASP A 296 17.47 -20.57 -28.74
N THR A 297 17.25 -20.31 -30.04
CA THR A 297 18.32 -20.33 -31.03
C THR A 297 18.73 -18.90 -31.34
N LEU A 298 20.00 -18.58 -31.08
CA LEU A 298 20.58 -17.27 -31.31
C LEU A 298 21.27 -17.20 -32.69
N PRO A 299 21.28 -16.03 -33.33
CA PRO A 299 22.00 -15.84 -34.59
C PRO A 299 23.48 -16.22 -34.47
N ASN A 300 24.03 -16.74 -35.53
CA ASN A 300 25.47 -17.04 -35.59
C ASN A 300 26.33 -15.78 -35.31
N GLY A 301 27.31 -15.92 -34.42
CA GLY A 301 28.17 -14.81 -34.02
C GLY A 301 27.59 -13.84 -33.01
N TYR A 302 26.56 -14.25 -32.27
CA TYR A 302 26.04 -13.42 -31.17
C TYR A 302 27.12 -13.14 -30.13
N THR A 303 27.10 -11.92 -29.56
CA THR A 303 28.11 -11.48 -28.58
C THR A 303 27.56 -11.25 -27.18
N THR A 304 26.25 -11.16 -27.04
CA THR A 304 25.55 -10.89 -25.76
C THR A 304 24.33 -11.79 -25.67
N LEU A 305 24.11 -12.33 -24.48
CA LEU A 305 22.86 -13.04 -24.19
C LEU A 305 21.66 -12.13 -24.30
N PRO A 306 20.52 -12.63 -24.81
CA PRO A 306 19.31 -11.85 -24.92
C PRO A 306 18.72 -11.50 -23.55
N SER A 307 17.97 -10.42 -23.48
CA SER A 307 17.24 -10.02 -22.30
C SER A 307 16.04 -10.91 -22.05
N ILE A 308 15.85 -11.34 -20.81
CA ILE A 308 14.68 -12.12 -20.40
C ILE A 308 13.77 -11.24 -19.56
N ALA A 309 12.48 -11.22 -19.89
CA ALA A 309 11.46 -10.67 -19.03
C ALA A 309 10.33 -11.69 -18.83
N VAL A 310 9.73 -11.66 -17.66
CA VAL A 310 8.66 -12.61 -17.29
C VAL A 310 7.47 -11.88 -16.74
N THR A 311 6.29 -12.46 -16.91
CA THR A 311 5.06 -12.04 -16.27
C THR A 311 4.65 -13.13 -15.29
N PRO A 312 4.60 -12.86 -14.00
CA PRO A 312 4.16 -13.82 -13.00
C PRO A 312 2.66 -14.14 -13.16
N MET A 313 2.25 -15.33 -12.75
CA MET A 313 0.83 -15.71 -12.73
C MET A 313 0.14 -15.21 -11.47
N SER A 314 0.88 -15.00 -10.38
CA SER A 314 0.43 -14.38 -9.13
C SER A 314 1.23 -13.10 -8.86
N ALA A 315 0.54 -12.09 -8.31
CA ALA A 315 1.19 -10.86 -7.86
C ALA A 315 2.07 -11.06 -6.60
N HIS A 316 1.93 -12.22 -5.95
CA HIS A 316 2.64 -12.58 -4.72
C HIS A 316 3.87 -13.44 -4.95
N GLN A 317 4.35 -13.55 -6.19
CA GLN A 317 5.56 -14.29 -6.55
C GLN A 317 6.79 -13.37 -6.50
N GLU A 318 7.90 -13.93 -5.99
CA GLU A 318 9.22 -13.35 -6.17
C GLU A 318 9.93 -14.01 -7.34
N ILE A 319 10.54 -13.20 -8.21
CA ILE A 319 11.23 -13.67 -9.42
C ILE A 319 12.71 -13.30 -9.32
N ASP A 320 13.57 -14.29 -9.53
CA ASP A 320 15.02 -14.12 -9.69
C ASP A 320 15.47 -14.68 -11.04
N ILE A 321 16.26 -13.93 -11.80
CA ILE A 321 16.77 -14.33 -13.11
C ILE A 321 18.29 -14.34 -13.06
N GLN A 322 18.89 -15.52 -13.23
CA GLN A 322 20.33 -15.72 -13.27
C GLN A 322 20.78 -16.11 -14.66
N TYR A 323 21.74 -15.37 -15.23
CA TYR A 323 22.38 -15.67 -16.48
C TYR A 323 23.65 -16.49 -16.24
N LEU A 324 23.79 -17.57 -17.00
CA LEU A 324 24.96 -18.41 -17.08
C LEU A 324 25.58 -18.23 -18.47
N GLU A 325 26.69 -18.91 -18.74
CA GLU A 325 27.44 -18.73 -19.99
C GLU A 325 26.60 -18.97 -21.26
N GLN A 326 25.72 -19.98 -21.26
CA GLN A 326 24.88 -20.35 -22.41
C GLN A 326 23.44 -20.64 -21.99
N SER A 327 23.02 -20.16 -20.86
CA SER A 327 21.63 -20.39 -20.37
C SER A 327 21.19 -19.31 -19.39
N ALA A 328 19.92 -19.29 -19.11
CA ALA A 328 19.36 -18.51 -18.02
C ALA A 328 18.43 -19.38 -17.17
N ILE A 329 18.47 -19.15 -15.87
CA ILE A 329 17.61 -19.79 -14.88
C ILE A 329 16.69 -18.73 -14.29
N ILE A 330 15.38 -18.95 -14.38
CA ILE A 330 14.36 -18.11 -13.77
C ILE A 330 13.80 -18.89 -12.59
N THR A 331 14.03 -18.37 -11.38
CA THR A 331 13.49 -18.94 -10.16
C THR A 331 12.24 -18.17 -9.75
N VAL A 332 11.11 -18.87 -9.63
CA VAL A 332 9.80 -18.36 -9.21
C VAL A 332 9.52 -18.87 -7.82
N THR A 333 9.52 -17.98 -6.85
CA THR A 333 9.26 -18.32 -5.44
C THR A 333 7.85 -17.86 -5.06
N PRO A 334 6.92 -18.78 -4.72
CA PRO A 334 5.60 -18.43 -4.22
C PRO A 334 5.68 -17.91 -2.78
N GLU A 335 4.62 -17.29 -2.27
CA GLU A 335 4.54 -16.90 -0.85
C GLU A 335 4.65 -18.11 0.10
N SER A 336 4.15 -19.26 -0.33
CA SER A 336 4.18 -20.51 0.43
C SER A 336 4.49 -21.69 -0.47
N GLY A 337 5.36 -22.58 -0.02
CA GLY A 337 5.79 -23.76 -0.75
C GLY A 337 7.16 -23.62 -1.40
N ASP A 338 7.53 -24.59 -2.21
CA ASP A 338 8.84 -24.66 -2.85
C ASP A 338 8.86 -23.85 -4.15
N ALA A 339 9.99 -23.20 -4.41
CA ALA A 339 10.24 -22.48 -5.65
C ALA A 339 10.24 -23.42 -6.88
N GLN A 340 9.88 -22.86 -8.02
CA GLN A 340 9.94 -23.50 -9.34
C GLN A 340 11.00 -22.81 -10.18
N GLN A 341 11.77 -23.60 -10.92
CA GLN A 341 12.75 -23.07 -11.86
C GLN A 341 12.33 -23.34 -13.30
N TYR A 342 12.51 -22.33 -14.15
CA TYR A 342 12.50 -22.43 -15.60
C TYR A 342 13.92 -22.22 -16.11
N THR A 343 14.33 -23.00 -17.10
CA THR A 343 15.65 -22.91 -17.72
C THR A 343 15.51 -22.63 -19.21
N ILE A 344 16.23 -21.66 -19.72
CA ILE A 344 16.38 -21.41 -21.15
C ILE A 344 17.84 -21.74 -21.52
N GLN A 345 18.03 -22.70 -22.42
CA GLN A 345 19.28 -22.99 -23.03
C GLN A 345 19.41 -22.19 -24.32
N PHE A 346 20.48 -21.42 -24.48
CA PHE A 346 20.80 -20.70 -25.70
C PHE A 346 21.72 -21.55 -26.59
N VAL A 347 21.31 -21.73 -27.86
CA VAL A 347 22.07 -22.47 -28.84
C VAL A 347 22.35 -21.55 -30.02
N GLU A 348 23.58 -21.44 -30.40
CA GLU A 348 23.98 -20.64 -31.56
C GLU A 348 23.55 -21.32 -32.86
N GLU A 349 22.94 -20.55 -33.77
CA GLU A 349 22.63 -21.01 -35.12
C GLU A 349 23.93 -21.25 -35.90
N GLN A 350 24.02 -22.38 -36.57
CA GLN A 350 25.16 -22.68 -37.38
C GLN A 350 25.23 -21.77 -38.60
N SER A 351 26.43 -21.32 -38.96
CA SER A 351 26.66 -20.42 -40.10
C SER A 351 26.28 -21.07 -41.42
N ASN A 352 25.48 -20.31 -42.21
CA ASN A 352 25.19 -20.69 -43.61
C ASN A 352 26.14 -20.06 -44.62
N SER A 353 27.23 -19.45 -44.15
CA SER A 353 28.24 -18.82 -45.05
C SER A 353 29.02 -19.84 -45.82
N THR A 354 29.04 -19.70 -47.15
CA THR A 354 29.92 -20.46 -48.06
C THR A 354 31.16 -19.66 -48.50
N GLN A 355 31.40 -18.52 -47.85
CA GLN A 355 32.58 -17.70 -48.11
C GLN A 355 33.83 -18.36 -47.51
N LEU A 356 34.96 -18.31 -48.21
CA LEU A 356 36.24 -18.70 -47.72
C LEU A 356 37.00 -17.47 -47.16
N ALA A 357 37.86 -17.68 -46.18
CA ALA A 357 38.69 -16.61 -45.63
C ALA A 357 39.75 -16.15 -46.63
N SER A 358 40.28 -17.09 -47.43
CA SER A 358 41.24 -16.78 -48.52
C SER A 358 41.27 -17.87 -49.56
N ILE A 359 41.58 -17.53 -50.79
CA ILE A 359 41.90 -18.44 -51.92
C ILE A 359 43.14 -17.93 -52.54
N THR A 360 44.12 -18.82 -52.81
CA THR A 360 45.39 -18.52 -53.51
C THR A 360 45.60 -19.54 -54.62
N ALA A 361 46.07 -19.04 -55.75
CA ALA A 361 46.53 -19.89 -56.82
C ALA A 361 47.91 -19.39 -57.28
N ASN A 362 48.93 -20.31 -57.32
CA ASN A 362 50.34 -20.00 -57.59
C ASN A 362 50.88 -18.83 -56.73
N GLY A 363 50.38 -18.72 -55.45
CA GLY A 363 50.84 -17.67 -54.53
C GLY A 363 50.18 -16.31 -54.75
N VAL A 364 49.19 -16.17 -55.65
CA VAL A 364 48.39 -14.97 -55.85
C VAL A 364 47.08 -15.14 -55.07
N THR A 365 46.80 -14.22 -54.14
CA THR A 365 45.55 -14.22 -53.35
C THR A 365 44.46 -13.57 -54.14
N PHE A 366 43.28 -14.20 -54.18
CA PHE A 366 42.05 -13.69 -54.82
C PHE A 366 41.13 -13.10 -53.81
N ASP A 367 40.29 -12.20 -54.31
CA ASP A 367 39.18 -11.66 -53.54
C ASP A 367 38.15 -12.76 -53.29
N ALA A 368 37.95 -13.14 -52.00
CA ALA A 368 37.04 -14.21 -51.59
C ALA A 368 35.56 -13.87 -51.83
N ASP A 369 35.22 -12.63 -52.16
CA ASP A 369 33.87 -12.24 -52.56
C ASP A 369 33.56 -12.56 -54.02
N THR A 370 34.59 -12.76 -54.84
CA THR A 370 34.46 -13.13 -56.23
C THR A 370 34.30 -14.66 -56.36
N ARG A 371 33.37 -15.10 -57.17
CA ARG A 371 33.10 -16.56 -57.35
C ARG A 371 33.71 -17.18 -58.58
N GLU A 372 34.20 -16.38 -59.53
CA GLU A 372 34.90 -16.82 -60.74
C GLU A 372 36.22 -16.08 -60.88
N TYR A 373 37.30 -16.83 -61.08
CA TYR A 373 38.63 -16.31 -61.26
C TYR A 373 39.24 -16.82 -62.57
N HIS A 374 39.66 -15.90 -63.41
CA HIS A 374 40.31 -16.20 -64.70
C HIS A 374 41.83 -16.16 -64.53
N ILE A 375 42.50 -17.24 -64.96
CA ILE A 375 43.92 -17.38 -64.84
C ILE A 375 44.47 -17.82 -66.22
N GLU A 376 45.47 -17.07 -66.78
CA GLU A 376 46.13 -17.46 -67.98
C GLU A 376 47.09 -18.64 -67.74
N GLY A 377 46.99 -19.66 -68.56
CA GLY A 377 47.86 -20.80 -68.42
C GLY A 377 47.35 -22.07 -69.12
N ASP A 378 48.28 -23.08 -69.25
CA ASP A 378 47.96 -24.35 -69.86
C ASP A 378 47.50 -25.43 -68.86
N LYS A 379 47.72 -25.18 -67.58
CA LYS A 379 47.40 -26.14 -66.52
C LYS A 379 46.82 -25.39 -65.31
N LEU A 380 45.84 -26.06 -64.63
CA LEU A 380 45.33 -25.58 -63.35
C LEU A 380 46.49 -25.42 -62.37
N PRO A 381 46.62 -24.26 -61.74
CA PRO A 381 47.63 -24.02 -60.70
C PRO A 381 47.32 -24.84 -59.45
N THR A 382 48.28 -24.86 -58.53
CA THR A 382 48.02 -25.34 -57.17
C THR A 382 47.13 -24.35 -56.48
N ILE A 383 45.92 -24.77 -56.02
CA ILE A 383 44.96 -23.97 -55.35
C ILE A 383 45.04 -24.28 -53.87
N GLU A 384 45.28 -23.24 -53.07
CA GLU A 384 45.24 -23.30 -51.61
C GLU A 384 44.07 -22.42 -51.12
N PHE A 385 43.42 -22.80 -50.01
CA PHE A 385 42.31 -22.05 -49.42
C PHE A 385 42.36 -22.12 -47.92
N THR A 386 41.80 -21.08 -47.28
CA THR A 386 41.56 -21.07 -45.85
C THR A 386 40.06 -20.99 -45.65
N LYS A 387 39.51 -21.86 -44.81
CA LYS A 387 38.09 -21.82 -44.40
C LYS A 387 37.80 -20.58 -43.57
N LEU A 388 36.57 -20.05 -43.70
CA LEU A 388 36.11 -18.98 -42.84
C LEU A 388 35.72 -19.50 -41.46
N SER A 389 35.21 -20.74 -41.37
CA SER A 389 34.85 -21.46 -40.16
C SER A 389 35.36 -22.90 -40.23
N ASP A 390 35.78 -23.45 -39.09
CA ASP A 390 36.24 -24.85 -39.00
C ASP A 390 35.15 -25.85 -39.37
N GLY A 391 33.85 -25.46 -39.16
CA GLY A 391 32.68 -26.27 -39.50
C GLY A 391 32.42 -26.42 -41.01
N GLN A 392 33.05 -25.58 -41.86
CA GLN A 392 32.90 -25.70 -43.31
C GLN A 392 33.61 -26.95 -43.85
N THR A 393 32.99 -27.59 -44.84
CA THR A 393 33.64 -28.66 -45.64
C THR A 393 33.90 -28.14 -47.03
N VAL A 394 35.16 -28.23 -47.51
CA VAL A 394 35.59 -27.75 -48.81
C VAL A 394 36.16 -28.89 -49.63
N THR A 395 35.68 -29.03 -50.85
CA THR A 395 36.19 -30.02 -51.84
C THR A 395 36.62 -29.30 -53.07
N LEU A 396 37.80 -29.74 -53.64
CA LEU A 396 38.36 -29.21 -54.89
C LEU A 396 38.26 -30.29 -55.96
N SER A 397 37.62 -29.97 -57.06
CA SER A 397 37.55 -30.86 -58.24
C SER A 397 37.57 -30.01 -59.51
N ASN A 398 38.49 -30.31 -60.40
CA ASN A 398 38.62 -29.68 -61.72
C ASN A 398 38.58 -28.15 -61.74
N GLY A 399 39.24 -27.52 -60.77
CA GLY A 399 39.26 -26.05 -60.64
C GLY A 399 38.06 -25.47 -59.95
N VAL A 400 37.14 -26.30 -59.47
CA VAL A 400 35.98 -25.84 -58.72
C VAL A 400 36.13 -26.19 -57.25
N LEU A 401 36.16 -25.19 -56.40
CA LEU A 401 36.02 -25.37 -54.95
C LEU A 401 34.55 -25.37 -54.60
N THR A 402 34.05 -26.43 -54.04
CA THR A 402 32.68 -26.53 -53.50
C THR A 402 32.76 -26.44 -51.98
N VAL A 403 32.12 -25.44 -51.41
CA VAL A 403 32.06 -25.17 -49.98
C VAL A 403 30.69 -25.58 -49.47
N LEU A 404 30.62 -26.52 -48.54
CA LEU A 404 29.46 -26.80 -47.71
C LEU A 404 29.60 -25.99 -46.45
N ALA A 405 28.61 -25.15 -46.16
CA ALA A 405 28.59 -24.30 -44.98
C ALA A 405 28.47 -25.14 -43.69
N GLU A 406 28.68 -24.51 -42.54
CA GLU A 406 28.64 -25.13 -41.22
C GLU A 406 27.23 -25.72 -40.91
N ASP A 407 26.16 -25.13 -41.46
CA ASP A 407 24.79 -25.62 -41.33
C ASP A 407 24.57 -27.00 -41.96
N GLY A 408 25.55 -27.53 -42.69
CA GLY A 408 25.50 -28.83 -43.34
C GLY A 408 24.53 -28.91 -44.52
N ILE A 409 23.93 -27.80 -44.95
CA ILE A 409 22.89 -27.75 -46.00
C ILE A 409 23.29 -26.79 -47.12
N THR A 410 23.75 -25.58 -46.77
CA THR A 410 24.06 -24.52 -47.74
C THR A 410 25.37 -24.80 -48.45
N THR A 411 25.35 -24.77 -49.79
CA THR A 411 26.53 -24.97 -50.61
C THR A 411 26.82 -23.78 -51.53
N GLY A 412 28.08 -23.48 -51.74
CA GLY A 412 28.54 -22.44 -52.66
C GLY A 412 29.76 -22.94 -53.45
N GLN A 413 30.06 -22.30 -54.57
CA GLN A 413 31.19 -22.70 -55.42
C GLN A 413 32.04 -21.48 -55.79
N TYR A 414 33.33 -21.75 -55.95
CA TYR A 414 34.32 -20.87 -56.60
C TYR A 414 34.89 -21.61 -57.81
N ALA A 415 34.86 -21.00 -58.98
CA ALA A 415 35.36 -21.52 -60.20
C ALA A 415 36.69 -20.85 -60.58
N ILE A 416 37.72 -21.63 -60.84
CA ILE A 416 39.01 -21.17 -61.35
C ILE A 416 39.07 -21.60 -62.80
N ILE A 417 38.95 -20.64 -63.70
CA ILE A 417 38.82 -20.81 -65.14
C ILE A 417 40.24 -20.55 -65.80
N LEU A 418 40.70 -21.50 -66.64
CA LEU A 418 41.90 -21.29 -67.40
C LEU A 418 41.59 -20.61 -68.72
N ASP A 419 42.12 -19.45 -68.92
CA ASP A 419 42.15 -18.77 -70.20
C ASP A 419 43.42 -19.22 -70.99
N LYS A 420 43.15 -19.86 -72.05
CA LYS A 420 44.31 -20.26 -72.98
C LYS A 420 44.81 -18.98 -73.64
N PRO A 421 46.13 -18.73 -73.61
CA PRO A 421 46.66 -17.61 -74.36
C PRO A 421 46.34 -17.85 -75.85
N THR A 422 45.83 -16.84 -76.51
CA THR A 422 45.62 -16.86 -77.97
C THR A 422 46.97 -16.77 -78.62
N THR A 423 47.49 -17.92 -79.16
CA THR A 423 48.75 -18.03 -79.82
C THR A 423 48.70 -17.61 -81.32
N THR A 424 47.73 -16.89 -81.75
CA THR A 424 47.68 -16.43 -83.14
C THR A 424 48.36 -15.05 -83.23
N ALA A 425 49.70 -15.10 -83.50
CA ALA A 425 50.38 -13.93 -84.01
C ALA A 425 49.90 -13.70 -85.46
N GLN A 426 48.99 -12.79 -85.65
CA GLN A 426 48.56 -12.39 -86.99
C GLN A 426 48.85 -10.91 -87.22
N LEU A 427 49.41 -10.60 -88.42
CA LEU A 427 49.59 -9.19 -88.79
C LEU A 427 48.23 -8.57 -89.07
N SER A 428 47.98 -7.38 -88.60
CA SER A 428 46.76 -6.58 -88.90
C SER A 428 46.82 -5.87 -90.24
N ASP A 429 48.04 -5.59 -90.74
CA ASP A 429 48.33 -4.97 -92.01
C ASP A 429 49.83 -5.15 -92.45
N ILE A 430 50.08 -5.01 -93.68
CA ILE A 430 51.42 -4.88 -94.27
C ILE A 430 51.47 -3.60 -95.08
N GLU A 431 52.34 -2.67 -94.71
CA GLU A 431 52.56 -1.44 -95.46
C GLU A 431 53.87 -1.58 -96.31
N VAL A 432 53.81 -1.15 -97.53
CA VAL A 432 54.92 -0.99 -98.41
C VAL A 432 54.98 0.45 -98.90
N ASP A 433 56.11 1.15 -98.57
CA ASP A 433 56.37 2.55 -98.80
C ASP A 433 55.24 3.43 -98.21
N GLY A 434 54.70 3.08 -97.04
CA GLY A 434 53.65 3.85 -96.35
C GLY A 434 52.26 3.69 -96.92
N VAL A 435 52.03 2.70 -97.75
CA VAL A 435 50.71 2.38 -98.31
C VAL A 435 50.32 0.97 -97.91
N SER A 436 49.20 0.76 -97.29
CA SER A 436 48.64 -0.51 -96.91
C SER A 436 48.46 -1.42 -98.14
N LEU A 437 48.75 -2.69 -97.98
CA LEU A 437 48.55 -3.66 -99.05
C LEU A 437 47.06 -3.94 -99.26
N GLN A 438 46.54 -3.56 -100.47
CA GLN A 438 45.08 -3.58 -100.71
C GLN A 438 44.43 -4.96 -100.67
N GLU A 439 45.19 -5.99 -100.85
CA GLU A 439 44.70 -7.40 -100.80
C GLU A 439 45.35 -8.16 -99.60
N PHE A 440 45.67 -7.44 -98.52
CA PHE A 440 46.16 -8.08 -97.33
C PHE A 440 45.10 -8.98 -96.71
N ASP A 441 45.50 -10.27 -96.50
CA ASP A 441 44.71 -11.25 -95.76
C ASP A 441 45.61 -11.84 -94.66
N LYS A 442 45.16 -11.72 -93.44
CA LYS A 442 45.87 -12.18 -92.23
C LYS A 442 46.29 -13.65 -92.26
N ASP A 443 45.60 -14.50 -93.08
CA ASP A 443 45.85 -15.92 -93.18
C ASP A 443 46.64 -16.28 -94.41
N LYS A 444 47.13 -15.27 -95.18
CA LYS A 444 47.96 -15.43 -96.35
C LYS A 444 49.42 -15.03 -96.02
N TYR A 445 50.38 -15.95 -96.16
CA TYR A 445 51.74 -15.73 -95.72
C TYR A 445 52.76 -15.35 -96.83
N GLU A 446 52.26 -15.30 -98.05
CA GLU A 446 53.10 -14.90 -99.23
C GLU A 446 52.35 -13.87 -100.07
N TYR A 447 53.06 -12.77 -100.31
CA TYR A 447 52.61 -11.72 -101.22
C TYR A 447 53.67 -11.44 -102.29
N THR A 448 53.25 -11.29 -103.55
CA THR A 448 54.15 -10.89 -104.63
C THR A 448 53.84 -9.49 -105.07
N LEU A 449 54.81 -8.60 -104.92
CA LEU A 449 54.68 -7.20 -105.31
C LEU A 449 55.49 -6.95 -106.58
N THR A 450 54.86 -6.48 -107.63
CA THR A 450 55.56 -6.05 -108.85
C THR A 450 55.74 -4.57 -108.81
N ARG A 451 57.07 -4.15 -108.62
CA ARG A 451 57.44 -2.77 -108.57
C ARG A 451 58.68 -2.48 -109.47
N PRO A 452 58.85 -1.24 -110.02
CA PRO A 452 60.06 -0.85 -110.59
C PRO A 452 61.24 -0.89 -109.57
N ILE A 453 62.47 -1.30 -110.04
CA ILE A 453 63.63 -1.65 -109.23
C ILE A 453 64.23 -0.48 -108.41
N THR A 454 63.56 0.66 -108.30
CA THR A 454 64.05 1.84 -107.57
C THR A 454 63.43 2.03 -106.13
N ALA A 455 62.61 1.13 -105.69
CA ALA A 455 61.99 1.23 -104.35
C ALA A 455 62.80 0.46 -103.28
N ALA A 456 63.18 1.14 -102.19
CA ALA A 456 63.87 0.52 -101.02
C ALA A 456 62.86 -0.23 -100.19
N PHE A 457 63.10 -1.53 -99.97
CA PHE A 457 62.20 -2.29 -99.04
C PHE A 457 62.54 -1.96 -97.59
N LYS A 458 61.55 -1.53 -96.81
CA LYS A 458 61.60 -1.55 -95.35
C LYS A 458 61.15 -2.89 -94.81
N ARG A 459 61.99 -3.50 -93.99
CA ARG A 459 61.59 -4.74 -93.30
C ARG A 459 60.44 -4.40 -92.30
N ALA A 460 59.34 -5.15 -92.40
CA ALA A 460 58.42 -5.22 -91.35
C ALA A 460 59.00 -5.98 -90.15
N TYR A 461 58.91 -5.43 -88.99
CA TYR A 461 59.30 -6.15 -87.76
C TYR A 461 58.05 -6.68 -87.12
N GLU A 462 58.05 -7.96 -86.66
CA GLU A 462 57.07 -8.51 -85.79
C GLU A 462 57.14 -7.73 -84.48
N SER A 463 56.01 -7.28 -83.99
CA SER A 463 55.85 -6.83 -82.61
C SER A 463 55.40 -8.02 -81.76
N ASP A 464 56.24 -8.44 -80.78
CA ASP A 464 55.90 -9.41 -79.76
C ASP A 464 54.69 -8.97 -78.97
#